data_513898a000c6bca4569a29c8854fa035
#
_entry.id   513898a000c6bca4569a29c8854fa035
#
_cell.length_a   1.000
_cell.length_b   1.000
_cell.length_c   1.000
_cell.angle_alpha   90.00
_cell.angle_beta   90.00
_cell.angle_gamma   90.00
#
_symmetry.space_group_name_H-M   'P 1'
#
loop_
_entity.id
_entity.type
_entity.pdbx_description
1 polymer ?
#
loop_
_entity_poly.entity_id
_entity_poly.type
_entity_poly.pdbx_seq_one_letter_code
_entity_poly.pdbx_strand_id
1 'polypeptide(L)'
;MSARSRFRLFKFPVKNQLHRFTRSKFGSFLFFAILISGGLLSVLPLVYCITTSFKPLDELLIFPPTLFTVKRPTIANYTAIPDLLSGLSVPITRYAFNSIFVSIIGTFLSVIISAMAAFVLSKTEMKFNRLIFTVVQFSLLFNAYTLSVPQYIVYSKIGIINTYLAYIVPAAASSMGVFLMKQYMDGYVPYALIEAAHIDGAGWIGIFTRIVLPIVRPCVLTLVMFSFLGIWNSVPSGTIFSESLKT
;
A
#
# COMPACT_ATOMS: atom_id res chain seq x y z
N MET A 1 38.28 -12.76 52.87
CA MET A 1 36.90 -13.28 52.98
C MET A 1 36.08 -12.76 51.81
N SER A 2 35.79 -13.67 50.87
CA SER A 2 35.18 -13.35 49.57
C SER A 2 33.68 -13.48 49.68
N ALA A 3 32.94 -12.44 49.40
CA ALA A 3 31.48 -12.47 49.23
C ALA A 3 31.12 -12.38 47.74
N ARG A 4 31.04 -13.54 47.09
CA ARG A 4 30.44 -13.67 45.74
C ARG A 4 28.92 -13.64 45.89
N SER A 5 28.29 -12.48 45.61
CA SER A 5 26.84 -12.38 45.47
C SER A 5 26.42 -13.09 44.16
N ARG A 6 25.70 -14.21 44.33
CA ARG A 6 25.06 -14.96 43.26
C ARG A 6 23.87 -14.14 42.71
N PHE A 7 24.04 -13.48 41.58
CA PHE A 7 22.92 -13.01 40.76
C PHE A 7 22.15 -14.22 40.24
N ARG A 8 21.03 -14.57 40.86
CA ARG A 8 20.06 -15.49 40.26
C ARG A 8 19.36 -14.80 39.12
N LEU A 9 19.76 -15.08 37.89
CA LEU A 9 19.00 -14.80 36.71
C LEU A 9 17.62 -15.48 36.81
N PHE A 10 16.59 -14.68 37.00
CA PHE A 10 15.20 -15.14 36.91
C PHE A 10 14.96 -15.62 35.48
N LYS A 11 15.06 -16.92 35.24
CA LYS A 11 14.56 -17.57 34.05
C LYS A 11 13.04 -17.54 34.12
N PHE A 12 12.41 -16.59 33.43
CA PHE A 12 10.99 -16.71 33.13
C PHE A 12 10.81 -17.90 32.18
N PRO A 13 9.99 -18.92 32.58
CA PRO A 13 9.67 -19.97 31.64
C PRO A 13 8.77 -19.35 30.55
N VAL A 14 9.34 -19.04 29.41
CA VAL A 14 8.57 -18.79 28.20
C VAL A 14 7.89 -20.09 27.82
N LYS A 15 6.71 -20.31 28.38
CA LYS A 15 5.83 -21.43 28.03
C LYS A 15 5.32 -21.10 26.63
N ASN A 16 6.06 -21.54 25.61
CA ASN A 16 5.58 -21.59 24.24
C ASN A 16 4.36 -22.52 24.18
N GLN A 17 3.21 -22.00 24.59
CA GLN A 17 1.93 -22.58 24.24
C GLN A 17 1.65 -22.22 22.77
N LEU A 18 2.39 -22.86 21.88
CA LEU A 18 1.87 -23.10 20.55
C LEU A 18 0.61 -23.96 20.76
N HIS A 19 -0.54 -23.31 20.87
CA HIS A 19 -1.82 -23.96 20.67
C HIS A 19 -1.77 -24.54 19.25
N ARG A 20 -1.24 -25.76 19.13
CA ARG A 20 -1.50 -26.59 17.96
C ARG A 20 -3.00 -26.81 17.97
N PHE A 21 -3.72 -26.03 17.16
CA PHE A 21 -5.09 -26.36 16.83
C PHE A 21 -5.05 -27.79 16.27
N THR A 22 -5.49 -28.73 17.09
CA THR A 22 -5.60 -30.15 16.71
C THR A 22 -6.79 -30.23 15.76
N ARG A 23 -6.59 -29.79 14.50
CA ARG A 23 -7.59 -29.95 13.46
C ARG A 23 -7.67 -31.44 13.12
N SER A 24 -8.88 -31.97 13.09
CA SER A 24 -9.15 -33.28 12.49
C SER A 24 -8.54 -33.33 11.08
N LYS A 25 -8.01 -34.49 10.68
CA LYS A 25 -7.47 -34.70 9.32
C LYS A 25 -8.51 -34.30 8.25
N PHE A 26 -9.77 -34.61 8.49
CA PHE A 26 -10.90 -34.22 7.62
C PHE A 26 -11.10 -32.69 7.58
N GLY A 27 -11.03 -32.01 8.72
CA GLY A 27 -11.13 -30.55 8.77
C GLY A 27 -9.95 -29.83 8.07
N SER A 28 -8.74 -30.41 8.11
CA SER A 28 -7.60 -29.91 7.34
C SER A 28 -7.78 -30.13 5.85
N PHE A 29 -8.26 -31.28 5.44
CA PHE A 29 -8.55 -31.57 4.02
C PHE A 29 -9.58 -30.60 3.47
N LEU A 30 -10.72 -30.40 4.15
CA LEU A 30 -11.75 -29.47 3.74
C LEU A 30 -11.23 -28.04 3.62
N PHE A 31 -10.43 -27.61 4.59
CA PHE A 31 -9.81 -26.28 4.58
C PHE A 31 -8.88 -26.08 3.36
N PHE A 32 -8.00 -27.04 3.09
CA PHE A 32 -7.13 -26.97 1.91
C PHE A 32 -7.93 -27.08 0.59
N ALA A 33 -8.97 -27.89 0.53
CA ALA A 33 -9.83 -27.97 -0.63
C ALA A 33 -10.50 -26.62 -0.96
N ILE A 34 -11.02 -25.91 0.07
CA ILE A 34 -11.60 -24.58 -0.11
C ILE A 34 -10.53 -23.58 -0.54
N LEU A 35 -9.34 -23.59 0.08
CA LEU A 35 -8.26 -22.68 -0.30
C LEU A 35 -7.78 -22.91 -1.74
N ILE A 36 -7.60 -24.17 -2.13
CA ILE A 36 -7.16 -24.53 -3.50
C ILE A 36 -8.25 -24.16 -4.51
N SER A 37 -9.52 -24.45 -4.24
CA SER A 37 -10.60 -24.07 -5.17
C SER A 37 -10.73 -22.56 -5.32
N GLY A 38 -10.64 -21.79 -4.22
CA GLY A 38 -10.61 -20.35 -4.26
C GLY A 38 -9.39 -19.81 -5.02
N GLY A 39 -8.22 -20.39 -4.79
CA GLY A 39 -7.00 -20.06 -5.52
C GLY A 39 -7.12 -20.32 -7.02
N LEU A 40 -7.63 -21.48 -7.41
CA LEU A 40 -7.88 -21.83 -8.83
C LEU A 40 -8.86 -20.86 -9.49
N LEU A 41 -9.96 -20.53 -8.82
CA LEU A 41 -10.92 -19.53 -9.31
C LEU A 41 -10.29 -18.15 -9.50
N SER A 42 -9.40 -17.74 -8.60
CA SER A 42 -8.69 -16.45 -8.70
C SER A 42 -7.67 -16.41 -9.83
N VAL A 43 -7.12 -17.55 -10.22
CA VAL A 43 -6.17 -17.66 -11.35
C VAL A 43 -6.88 -17.70 -12.71
N LEU A 44 -8.14 -18.14 -12.77
CA LEU A 44 -8.91 -18.23 -14.02
C LEU A 44 -8.89 -16.96 -14.88
N PRO A 45 -9.18 -15.76 -14.34
CA PRO A 45 -9.13 -14.52 -15.12
C PRO A 45 -7.75 -14.23 -15.70
N LEU A 46 -6.68 -14.54 -14.95
CA LEU A 46 -5.31 -14.35 -15.43
C LEU A 46 -4.98 -15.29 -16.60
N VAL A 47 -5.34 -16.57 -16.47
CA VAL A 47 -5.16 -17.53 -17.54
C VAL A 47 -5.98 -17.12 -18.77
N TYR A 48 -7.21 -16.67 -18.57
CA TYR A 48 -8.07 -16.17 -19.66
C TYR A 48 -7.43 -14.95 -20.35
N CYS A 49 -6.91 -13.97 -19.62
CA CYS A 49 -6.21 -12.82 -20.20
C CYS A 49 -4.99 -13.26 -21.05
N ILE A 50 -4.18 -14.19 -20.50
CA ILE A 50 -2.99 -14.69 -21.19
C ILE A 50 -3.41 -15.46 -22.47
N THR A 51 -4.36 -16.37 -22.38
CA THR A 51 -4.81 -17.16 -23.57
C THR A 51 -5.44 -16.25 -24.62
N THR A 52 -6.23 -15.29 -24.20
CA THR A 52 -6.92 -14.34 -25.08
C THR A 52 -5.94 -13.41 -25.80
N SER A 53 -4.82 -13.02 -25.18
CA SER A 53 -3.82 -12.18 -25.81
C SER A 53 -3.13 -12.80 -27.02
N PHE A 54 -3.14 -14.13 -27.11
CA PHE A 54 -2.60 -14.88 -28.26
C PHE A 54 -3.66 -15.28 -29.31
N LYS A 55 -4.94 -14.90 -29.12
CA LYS A 55 -6.01 -15.19 -30.07
C LYS A 55 -6.08 -14.11 -31.15
N PRO A 56 -6.27 -14.47 -32.42
CA PRO A 56 -6.59 -13.51 -33.46
C PRO A 56 -7.99 -12.92 -33.25
N LEU A 57 -8.25 -11.74 -33.82
CA LEU A 57 -9.48 -10.99 -33.58
C LEU A 57 -10.76 -11.77 -33.99
N ASP A 58 -10.69 -12.56 -35.04
CA ASP A 58 -11.77 -13.42 -35.49
C ASP A 58 -12.12 -14.53 -34.50
N GLU A 59 -11.12 -15.05 -33.74
CA GLU A 59 -11.36 -16.07 -32.72
C GLU A 59 -11.91 -15.46 -31.42
N LEU A 60 -11.63 -14.18 -31.14
CA LEU A 60 -12.16 -13.47 -29.97
C LEU A 60 -13.67 -13.24 -30.04
N LEU A 61 -14.21 -13.08 -31.25
CA LEU A 61 -15.62 -12.76 -31.47
C LEU A 61 -16.51 -14.03 -31.60
N ILE A 62 -15.94 -15.23 -31.51
CA ILE A 62 -16.70 -16.48 -31.59
C ILE A 62 -17.44 -16.72 -30.26
N PHE A 63 -18.72 -17.02 -30.35
CA PHE A 63 -19.55 -17.46 -29.24
C PHE A 63 -19.88 -18.95 -29.32
N PRO A 64 -19.76 -19.75 -28.25
CA PRO A 64 -19.28 -19.39 -26.91
C PRO A 64 -17.74 -19.19 -26.84
N PRO A 65 -17.25 -18.29 -25.96
CA PRO A 65 -15.82 -18.02 -25.87
C PRO A 65 -15.08 -19.26 -25.32
N THR A 66 -13.97 -19.60 -25.94
CA THR A 66 -13.09 -20.67 -25.44
C THR A 66 -12.18 -20.11 -24.36
N LEU A 67 -12.18 -20.69 -23.13
CA LEU A 67 -11.42 -20.18 -21.97
C LEU A 67 -9.94 -20.52 -22.06
N PHE A 68 -9.60 -21.76 -22.44
CA PHE A 68 -8.23 -22.29 -22.34
C PHE A 68 -7.60 -22.67 -23.68
N THR A 69 -8.37 -22.73 -24.73
CA THR A 69 -7.90 -23.18 -26.05
C THR A 69 -7.72 -22.02 -26.99
N VAL A 70 -6.58 -22.00 -27.69
CA VAL A 70 -6.26 -21.08 -28.78
C VAL A 70 -6.11 -21.95 -30.05
N LYS A 71 -6.97 -21.78 -31.03
CA LYS A 71 -6.93 -22.58 -32.27
C LYS A 71 -5.79 -22.15 -33.19
N ARG A 72 -5.58 -20.84 -33.29
CA ARG A 72 -4.54 -20.22 -34.14
C ARG A 72 -3.73 -19.19 -33.30
N PRO A 73 -2.71 -19.64 -32.54
CA PRO A 73 -1.94 -18.70 -31.73
C PRO A 73 -1.21 -17.71 -32.62
N THR A 74 -1.34 -16.42 -32.29
CA THR A 74 -0.72 -15.32 -33.01
C THR A 74 -0.06 -14.33 -32.04
N ILE A 75 1.02 -13.70 -32.46
CA ILE A 75 1.65 -12.57 -31.78
C ILE A 75 1.28 -11.24 -32.43
N ALA A 76 0.38 -11.25 -33.45
CA ALA A 76 -0.03 -10.07 -34.17
C ALA A 76 -0.59 -8.95 -33.26
N ASN A 77 -1.30 -9.34 -32.19
CA ASN A 77 -1.80 -8.37 -31.20
C ASN A 77 -0.68 -7.56 -30.55
N TYR A 78 0.48 -8.16 -30.31
CA TYR A 78 1.65 -7.50 -29.72
C TYR A 78 2.42 -6.68 -30.76
N THR A 79 2.58 -7.19 -31.98
CA THR A 79 3.30 -6.48 -33.06
C THR A 79 2.52 -5.30 -33.61
N ALA A 80 1.19 -5.29 -33.49
CA ALA A 80 0.34 -4.17 -33.88
C ALA A 80 0.33 -3.02 -32.86
N ILE A 81 0.80 -3.25 -31.62
CA ILE A 81 0.79 -2.22 -30.57
C ILE A 81 1.55 -0.95 -30.99
N PRO A 82 2.80 -1.00 -31.51
CA PRO A 82 3.52 0.20 -31.94
C PRO A 82 2.76 1.01 -32.99
N ASP A 83 2.13 0.37 -33.95
CA ASP A 83 1.37 1.03 -35.02
C ASP A 83 0.12 1.72 -34.48
N LEU A 84 -0.63 1.05 -33.59
CA LEU A 84 -1.78 1.63 -32.91
C LEU A 84 -1.37 2.83 -32.04
N LEU A 85 -0.21 2.77 -31.41
CA LEU A 85 0.29 3.82 -30.53
C LEU A 85 0.91 5.00 -31.30
N SER A 86 1.38 4.77 -32.54
CA SER A 86 1.91 5.85 -33.41
C SER A 86 0.85 6.90 -33.79
N GLY A 87 -0.44 6.49 -33.79
CA GLY A 87 -1.58 7.38 -34.01
C GLY A 87 -1.97 8.25 -32.79
N LEU A 88 -1.39 8.02 -31.61
CA LEU A 88 -1.67 8.84 -30.44
C LEU A 88 -0.89 10.16 -30.47
N SER A 89 -1.54 11.24 -30.06
CA SER A 89 -0.94 12.58 -29.97
C SER A 89 0.21 12.65 -28.94
N VAL A 90 0.27 11.71 -28.00
CA VAL A 90 1.31 11.61 -26.97
C VAL A 90 1.89 10.20 -26.95
N PRO A 91 3.23 10.05 -26.98
CA PRO A 91 3.88 8.75 -26.92
C PRO A 91 3.53 7.97 -25.65
N ILE A 92 3.28 6.65 -25.76
CA ILE A 92 2.95 5.79 -24.61
C ILE A 92 4.05 5.77 -23.54
N THR A 93 5.30 5.95 -23.94
CA THR A 93 6.45 6.04 -23.04
C THR A 93 6.27 7.17 -22.00
N ARG A 94 5.60 8.26 -22.40
CA ARG A 94 5.30 9.37 -21.52
C ARG A 94 4.24 9.00 -20.49
N TYR A 95 3.18 8.28 -20.89
CA TYR A 95 2.17 7.78 -19.95
C TYR A 95 2.78 6.80 -18.96
N ALA A 96 3.61 5.88 -19.43
CA ALA A 96 4.31 4.93 -18.56
C ALA A 96 5.24 5.66 -17.57
N PHE A 97 6.02 6.62 -18.05
CA PHE A 97 6.91 7.42 -17.19
C PHE A 97 6.11 8.19 -16.13
N ASN A 98 5.04 8.88 -16.51
CA ASN A 98 4.20 9.63 -15.58
C ASN A 98 3.60 8.73 -14.51
N SER A 99 3.05 7.57 -14.90
CA SER A 99 2.47 6.61 -13.94
C SER A 99 3.50 6.07 -12.95
N ILE A 100 4.68 5.69 -13.44
CA ILE A 100 5.78 5.20 -12.61
C ILE A 100 6.28 6.30 -11.66
N PHE A 101 6.54 7.49 -12.20
CA PHE A 101 7.05 8.64 -11.45
C PHE A 101 6.10 9.03 -10.32
N VAL A 102 4.81 9.25 -10.64
CA VAL A 102 3.80 9.63 -9.65
C VAL A 102 3.62 8.54 -8.59
N SER A 103 3.59 7.27 -9.00
CA SER A 103 3.40 6.16 -8.07
C SER A 103 4.59 6.01 -7.11
N ILE A 104 5.82 6.13 -7.59
CA ILE A 104 7.02 6.02 -6.75
C ILE A 104 7.11 7.20 -5.79
N ILE A 105 7.03 8.43 -6.30
CA ILE A 105 7.17 9.64 -5.48
C ILE A 105 6.00 9.77 -4.50
N GLY A 106 4.77 9.53 -4.95
CA GLY A 106 3.58 9.55 -4.12
C GLY A 106 3.64 8.52 -3.00
N THR A 107 4.06 7.29 -3.30
CA THR A 107 4.23 6.24 -2.28
C THR A 107 5.30 6.61 -1.26
N PHE A 108 6.45 7.09 -1.72
CA PHE A 108 7.55 7.50 -0.85
C PHE A 108 7.11 8.58 0.14
N LEU A 109 6.48 9.65 -0.37
CA LEU A 109 5.98 10.73 0.47
C LEU A 109 4.86 10.27 1.41
N SER A 110 3.92 9.48 0.91
CA SER A 110 2.84 8.90 1.72
C SER A 110 3.36 8.12 2.92
N VAL A 111 4.34 7.25 2.69
CA VAL A 111 4.92 6.41 3.74
C VAL A 111 5.70 7.22 4.75
N ILE A 112 6.55 8.14 4.31
CA ILE A 112 7.36 8.98 5.22
C ILE A 112 6.46 9.87 6.06
N ILE A 113 5.54 10.60 5.45
CA ILE A 113 4.64 11.52 6.16
C ILE A 113 3.76 10.75 7.14
N SER A 114 3.20 9.62 6.71
CA SER A 114 2.39 8.76 7.59
C SER A 114 3.20 8.22 8.78
N ALA A 115 4.43 7.76 8.54
CA ALA A 115 5.29 7.24 9.61
C ALA A 115 5.69 8.33 10.61
N MET A 116 6.04 9.52 10.12
CA MET A 116 6.39 10.66 10.98
C MET A 116 5.19 11.15 11.80
N ALA A 117 4.03 11.31 11.15
CA ALA A 117 2.80 11.72 11.82
C ALA A 117 2.36 10.68 12.87
N ALA A 118 2.41 9.40 12.53
CA ALA A 118 2.09 8.30 13.44
C ALA A 118 3.04 8.26 14.64
N PHE A 119 4.34 8.51 14.43
CA PHE A 119 5.32 8.57 15.51
C PHE A 119 4.99 9.69 16.50
N VAL A 120 4.74 10.90 16.00
CA VAL A 120 4.34 12.03 16.85
C VAL A 120 3.05 11.72 17.60
N LEU A 121 2.01 11.23 16.91
CA LEU A 121 0.72 10.92 17.53
C LEU A 121 0.75 9.76 18.52
N SER A 122 1.72 8.84 18.38
CA SER A 122 1.87 7.64 19.21
C SER A 122 2.81 7.83 20.39
N LYS A 123 3.91 8.60 20.22
CA LYS A 123 5.05 8.60 21.16
C LYS A 123 5.36 9.95 21.77
N THR A 124 4.60 10.99 21.45
CA THR A 124 4.73 12.29 22.10
C THR A 124 3.50 12.65 22.93
N GLU A 125 3.66 13.36 24.01
CA GLU A 125 2.58 13.77 24.91
C GLU A 125 2.04 15.17 24.56
N MET A 126 1.63 15.37 23.29
CA MET A 126 1.03 16.64 22.89
C MET A 126 -0.45 16.68 23.28
N LYS A 127 -0.91 17.81 23.83
CA LYS A 127 -2.29 18.02 24.30
C LYS A 127 -3.36 17.71 23.23
N PHE A 128 -3.03 17.85 21.95
CA PHE A 128 -3.95 17.69 20.84
C PHE A 128 -3.85 16.34 20.12
N ASN A 129 -2.96 15.43 20.52
CA ASN A 129 -2.78 14.14 19.85
C ASN A 129 -4.09 13.36 19.70
N ARG A 130 -4.90 13.33 20.75
CA ARG A 130 -6.20 12.64 20.73
C ARG A 130 -7.17 13.28 19.73
N LEU A 131 -7.24 14.62 19.70
CA LEU A 131 -8.10 15.35 18.78
C LEU A 131 -7.68 15.11 17.32
N ILE A 132 -6.38 15.30 17.02
CA ILE A 132 -5.83 15.10 15.68
C ILE A 132 -6.08 13.66 15.21
N PHE A 133 -5.83 12.68 16.07
CA PHE A 133 -6.06 11.27 15.70
C PHE A 133 -7.55 10.98 15.48
N THR A 134 -8.44 11.59 16.25
CA THR A 134 -9.88 11.49 16.02
C THR A 134 -10.27 12.07 14.66
N VAL A 135 -9.71 13.21 14.26
CA VAL A 135 -9.94 13.79 12.92
C VAL A 135 -9.44 12.84 11.82
N VAL A 136 -8.26 12.23 12.00
CA VAL A 136 -7.74 11.20 11.07
C VAL A 136 -8.71 10.03 10.95
N GLN A 137 -9.25 9.53 12.07
CA GLN A 137 -10.23 8.44 12.06
C GLN A 137 -11.53 8.83 11.34
N PHE A 138 -12.05 10.03 11.60
CA PHE A 138 -13.24 10.53 10.90
C PHE A 138 -13.00 10.67 9.40
N SER A 139 -11.81 11.09 8.97
CA SER A 139 -11.48 11.23 7.55
C SER A 139 -11.54 9.90 6.79
N LEU A 140 -11.36 8.75 7.46
CA LEU A 140 -11.51 7.43 6.85
C LEU A 140 -12.96 7.08 6.46
N LEU A 141 -13.94 7.77 7.01
CA LEU A 141 -15.36 7.56 6.69
C LEU A 141 -15.78 8.23 5.38
N PHE A 142 -14.99 9.18 4.90
CA PHE A 142 -15.30 9.89 3.65
C PHE A 142 -14.86 9.10 2.43
N ASN A 143 -15.74 8.95 1.49
CA ASN A 143 -15.42 8.32 0.21
C ASN A 143 -14.66 9.30 -0.68
N ALA A 144 -13.63 8.80 -1.37
CA ALA A 144 -12.81 9.59 -2.29
C ALA A 144 -13.62 10.28 -3.39
N TYR A 145 -14.68 9.64 -3.89
CA TYR A 145 -15.57 10.25 -4.90
C TYR A 145 -16.33 11.46 -4.37
N THR A 146 -16.76 11.43 -3.12
CA THR A 146 -17.46 12.57 -2.48
C THR A 146 -16.50 13.76 -2.30
N LEU A 147 -15.23 13.50 -2.07
CA LEU A 147 -14.22 14.53 -1.87
C LEU A 147 -13.66 15.09 -3.18
N SER A 148 -13.93 14.47 -4.33
CA SER A 148 -13.33 14.85 -5.62
C SER A 148 -13.68 16.29 -6.03
N VAL A 149 -14.92 16.70 -5.86
CA VAL A 149 -15.37 18.07 -6.21
C VAL A 149 -14.76 19.15 -5.30
N PRO A 150 -14.85 19.04 -3.95
CA PRO A 150 -14.14 19.98 -3.07
C PRO A 150 -12.64 20.03 -3.33
N GLN A 151 -12.02 18.88 -3.60
CA GLN A 151 -10.61 18.76 -3.88
C GLN A 151 -10.23 19.50 -5.18
N TYR A 152 -11.02 19.36 -6.24
CA TYR A 152 -10.82 20.10 -7.49
C TYR A 152 -10.88 21.62 -7.29
N ILE A 153 -11.86 22.10 -6.52
CA ILE A 153 -12.01 23.54 -6.22
C ILE A 153 -10.77 24.06 -5.50
N VAL A 154 -10.27 23.35 -4.51
CA VAL A 154 -9.06 23.72 -3.77
C VAL A 154 -7.85 23.75 -4.69
N TYR A 155 -7.66 22.70 -5.50
CA TYR A 155 -6.51 22.56 -6.38
C TYR A 155 -6.52 23.59 -7.53
N SER A 156 -7.71 23.94 -8.04
CA SER A 156 -7.88 25.02 -8.99
C SER A 156 -7.47 26.37 -8.41
N LYS A 157 -7.88 26.66 -7.16
CA LYS A 157 -7.51 27.91 -6.49
C LYS A 157 -6.02 28.01 -6.16
N ILE A 158 -5.37 26.89 -5.86
CA ILE A 158 -3.92 26.85 -5.58
C ILE A 158 -3.10 26.81 -6.88
N GLY A 159 -3.72 26.50 -8.04
CA GLY A 159 -3.05 26.46 -9.32
C GLY A 159 -2.22 25.21 -9.59
N ILE A 160 -2.51 24.07 -8.92
CA ILE A 160 -1.78 22.81 -9.10
C ILE A 160 -2.43 21.85 -10.11
N ILE A 161 -3.58 22.21 -10.68
CA ILE A 161 -4.22 21.43 -11.76
C ILE A 161 -3.26 21.36 -12.97
N ASN A 162 -3.28 20.24 -13.69
CA ASN A 162 -2.37 19.95 -14.81
C ASN A 162 -0.88 19.85 -14.42
N THR A 163 -0.58 19.60 -13.15
CA THR A 163 0.78 19.35 -12.68
C THR A 163 0.86 18.00 -11.94
N TYR A 164 2.06 17.45 -11.83
CA TYR A 164 2.29 16.24 -11.01
C TYR A 164 1.86 16.40 -9.55
N LEU A 165 1.86 17.64 -9.03
CA LEU A 165 1.45 17.94 -7.67
C LEU A 165 -0.02 17.61 -7.41
N ALA A 166 -0.89 17.72 -8.41
CA ALA A 166 -2.29 17.34 -8.28
C ALA A 166 -2.50 15.86 -7.94
N TYR A 167 -1.54 15.01 -8.25
CA TYR A 167 -1.55 13.58 -7.93
C TYR A 167 -0.74 13.26 -6.68
N ILE A 168 0.41 13.91 -6.50
CA ILE A 168 1.36 13.62 -5.41
C ILE A 168 0.84 14.16 -4.07
N VAL A 169 0.25 15.35 -4.05
CA VAL A 169 -0.22 15.99 -2.80
C VAL A 169 -1.33 15.16 -2.11
N PRO A 170 -2.39 14.70 -2.80
CA PRO A 170 -3.38 13.84 -2.15
C PRO A 170 -2.81 12.50 -1.70
N ALA A 171 -1.88 11.93 -2.48
CA ALA A 171 -1.22 10.68 -2.11
C ALA A 171 -0.41 10.81 -0.82
N ALA A 172 0.26 11.97 -0.61
CA ALA A 172 1.03 12.23 0.60
C ALA A 172 0.17 12.33 1.86
N ALA A 173 -1.10 12.75 1.74
CA ALA A 173 -2.05 12.93 2.86
C ALA A 173 -2.87 11.64 3.14
N SER A 174 -2.21 10.52 3.41
CA SER A 174 -2.85 9.22 3.63
C SER A 174 -3.34 9.05 5.07
N SER A 175 -4.63 9.26 5.33
CA SER A 175 -5.26 8.99 6.64
C SER A 175 -5.16 7.52 7.05
N MET A 176 -5.32 6.60 6.10
CA MET A 176 -5.17 5.16 6.31
C MET A 176 -3.73 4.81 6.70
N GLY A 177 -2.75 5.46 6.07
CA GLY A 177 -1.33 5.27 6.39
C GLY A 177 -1.02 5.69 7.82
N VAL A 178 -1.46 6.88 8.22
CA VAL A 178 -1.28 7.39 9.59
C VAL A 178 -1.95 6.47 10.62
N PHE A 179 -3.18 6.05 10.34
CA PHE A 179 -3.93 5.16 11.22
C PHE A 179 -3.22 3.82 11.43
N LEU A 180 -2.85 3.12 10.35
CA LEU A 180 -2.18 1.82 10.42
C LEU A 180 -0.84 1.92 11.15
N MET A 181 -0.02 2.90 10.79
CA MET A 181 1.29 3.10 11.41
C MET A 181 1.18 3.42 12.90
N LYS A 182 0.21 4.28 13.28
CA LYS A 182 -0.01 4.61 14.69
C LYS A 182 -0.43 3.38 15.50
N GLN A 183 -1.42 2.62 15.02
CA GLN A 183 -1.87 1.39 15.70
C GLN A 183 -0.74 0.37 15.86
N TYR A 184 0.10 0.23 14.84
CA TYR A 184 1.25 -0.65 14.91
C TYR A 184 2.30 -0.15 15.91
N MET A 185 2.62 1.14 15.91
CA MET A 185 3.55 1.74 16.85
C MET A 185 3.07 1.65 18.31
N ASP A 186 1.76 1.83 18.55
CA ASP A 186 1.18 1.68 19.88
C ASP A 186 1.34 0.26 20.42
N GLY A 187 1.18 -0.74 19.57
CA GLY A 187 1.26 -2.15 19.98
C GLY A 187 2.68 -2.71 20.08
N TYR A 188 3.62 -2.24 19.27
CA TYR A 188 4.93 -2.87 19.12
C TYR A 188 6.13 -2.03 19.59
N VAL A 189 5.94 -0.75 19.88
CA VAL A 189 7.01 0.14 20.37
C VAL A 189 6.70 0.54 21.81
N PRO A 190 7.34 -0.08 22.84
CA PRO A 190 7.13 0.29 24.23
C PRO A 190 7.63 1.70 24.54
N TYR A 191 6.92 2.45 25.39
CA TYR A 191 7.36 3.76 25.87
C TYR A 191 8.70 3.72 26.57
N ALA A 192 8.95 2.69 27.39
CA ALA A 192 10.20 2.49 28.09
C ALA A 192 11.43 2.52 27.16
N LEU A 193 11.28 2.09 25.92
CA LEU A 193 12.35 2.13 24.93
C LEU A 193 12.66 3.57 24.49
N ILE A 194 11.63 4.38 24.37
CA ILE A 194 11.76 5.81 24.01
C ILE A 194 12.40 6.59 25.15
N GLU A 195 11.96 6.34 26.39
CA GLU A 195 12.51 6.95 27.61
C GLU A 195 14.00 6.60 27.81
N ALA A 196 14.36 5.33 27.66
CA ALA A 196 15.75 4.89 27.73
C ALA A 196 16.63 5.60 26.69
N ALA A 197 16.16 5.70 25.45
CA ALA A 197 16.87 6.41 24.39
C ALA A 197 17.02 7.93 24.68
N HIS A 198 16.03 8.54 25.31
CA HIS A 198 16.14 9.94 25.76
C HIS A 198 17.17 10.12 26.87
N ILE A 199 17.23 9.19 27.83
CA ILE A 199 18.24 9.19 28.90
C ILE A 199 19.66 9.07 28.32
N ASP A 200 19.79 8.24 27.24
CA ASP A 200 21.04 8.08 26.48
C ASP A 200 21.38 9.31 25.59
N GLY A 201 20.57 10.38 25.64
CA GLY A 201 20.81 11.62 24.91
C GLY A 201 20.38 11.59 23.44
N ALA A 202 19.63 10.59 22.99
CA ALA A 202 19.15 10.52 21.61
C ALA A 202 18.04 11.58 21.36
N GLY A 203 18.21 12.38 20.31
CA GLY A 203 17.17 13.31 19.85
C GLY A 203 16.03 12.57 19.12
N TRP A 204 14.86 13.22 18.99
CA TRP A 204 13.64 12.65 18.38
C TRP A 204 13.84 12.04 16.99
N ILE A 205 14.64 12.67 16.13
CA ILE A 205 14.95 12.13 14.78
C ILE A 205 15.79 10.87 14.91
N GLY A 206 16.75 10.82 15.82
CA GLY A 206 17.57 9.63 16.08
C GLY A 206 16.74 8.46 16.61
N ILE A 207 15.83 8.73 17.54
CA ILE A 207 14.89 7.73 18.07
C ILE A 207 14.00 7.20 16.94
N PHE A 208 13.39 8.08 16.15
CA PHE A 208 12.56 7.70 15.03
C PHE A 208 13.30 6.81 14.03
N THR A 209 14.46 7.23 13.55
CA THR A 209 15.17 6.56 12.46
C THR A 209 15.91 5.30 12.89
N ARG A 210 16.53 5.29 14.08
CA ARG A 210 17.39 4.19 14.54
C ARG A 210 16.67 3.17 15.41
N ILE A 211 15.57 3.54 16.06
CA ILE A 211 14.86 2.66 16.98
C ILE A 211 13.47 2.31 16.45
N VAL A 212 12.62 3.31 16.20
CA VAL A 212 11.21 3.07 15.86
C VAL A 212 11.07 2.48 14.46
N LEU A 213 11.66 3.10 13.45
CA LEU A 213 11.53 2.68 12.04
C LEU A 213 11.97 1.24 11.79
N PRO A 214 13.08 0.73 12.35
CA PRO A 214 13.43 -0.69 12.25
C PRO A 214 12.42 -1.64 12.89
N ILE A 215 11.85 -1.27 14.04
CA ILE A 215 10.84 -2.10 14.73
C ILE A 215 9.56 -2.20 13.90
N VAL A 216 9.11 -1.08 13.32
CA VAL A 216 7.87 -1.01 12.54
C VAL A 216 8.05 -1.35 11.06
N ARG A 217 9.22 -1.82 10.66
CA ARG A 217 9.54 -2.18 9.27
C ARG A 217 8.48 -3.08 8.59
N PRO A 218 7.89 -4.10 9.24
CA PRO A 218 6.84 -4.90 8.62
C PRO A 218 5.61 -4.07 8.24
N CYS A 219 5.20 -3.13 9.10
CA CYS A 219 4.10 -2.22 8.81
C CYS A 219 4.45 -1.23 7.69
N VAL A 220 5.69 -0.72 7.66
CA VAL A 220 6.18 0.15 6.58
C VAL A 220 6.07 -0.56 5.23
N LEU A 221 6.52 -1.82 5.13
CA LEU A 221 6.44 -2.59 3.89
C LEU A 221 4.98 -2.81 3.45
N THR A 222 4.08 -3.11 4.39
CA THR A 222 2.65 -3.23 4.11
C THR A 222 2.07 -1.90 3.60
N LEU A 223 2.45 -0.79 4.22
CA LEU A 223 2.00 0.54 3.81
C LEU A 223 2.54 0.93 2.43
N VAL A 224 3.79 0.59 2.10
CA VAL A 224 4.36 0.77 0.75
C VAL A 224 3.50 0.06 -0.29
N MET A 225 3.14 -1.21 -0.05
CA MET A 225 2.30 -1.97 -0.98
C MET A 225 0.91 -1.33 -1.15
N PHE A 226 0.24 -0.98 -0.06
CA PHE A 226 -1.10 -0.38 -0.13
C PHE A 226 -1.07 1.00 -0.80
N SER A 227 -0.11 1.85 -0.47
CA SER A 227 0.04 3.17 -1.08
C SER A 227 0.35 3.06 -2.56
N PHE A 228 1.29 2.20 -2.94
CA PHE A 228 1.65 1.99 -4.35
C PHE A 228 0.45 1.50 -5.16
N LEU A 229 -0.24 0.44 -4.71
CA LEU A 229 -1.41 -0.09 -5.39
C LEU A 229 -2.55 0.94 -5.46
N GLY A 230 -2.76 1.70 -4.39
CA GLY A 230 -3.77 2.75 -4.36
C GLY A 230 -3.50 3.86 -5.37
N ILE A 231 -2.25 4.34 -5.46
CA ILE A 231 -1.85 5.40 -6.39
C ILE A 231 -1.84 4.87 -7.83
N TRP A 232 -1.28 3.69 -8.06
CA TRP A 232 -1.22 3.06 -9.39
C TRP A 232 -2.61 2.85 -10.01
N ASN A 233 -3.60 2.48 -9.19
CA ASN A 233 -4.98 2.26 -9.63
C ASN A 233 -5.87 3.51 -9.54
N SER A 234 -5.34 4.69 -9.23
CA SER A 234 -6.13 5.92 -9.04
C SER A 234 -6.53 6.58 -10.36
N VAL A 235 -7.21 5.84 -11.23
CA VAL A 235 -7.72 6.32 -12.54
C VAL A 235 -8.68 7.52 -12.41
N PRO A 236 -9.63 7.57 -11.43
CA PRO A 236 -10.56 8.69 -11.32
C PRO A 236 -9.88 10.04 -11.10
N SER A 237 -8.78 10.07 -10.37
CA SER A 237 -8.01 11.30 -10.15
C SER A 237 -7.40 11.83 -11.44
N GLY A 238 -6.97 10.94 -12.33
CA GLY A 238 -6.38 11.31 -13.62
C GLY A 238 -7.33 12.08 -14.54
N THR A 239 -8.59 11.68 -14.57
CA THR A 239 -9.60 12.30 -15.44
C THR A 239 -10.11 13.65 -14.93
N ILE A 240 -10.04 13.89 -13.61
CA ILE A 240 -10.55 15.12 -12.99
C ILE A 240 -9.49 16.21 -12.94
N PHE A 241 -8.22 15.85 -12.73
CA PHE A 241 -7.14 16.80 -12.47
C PHE A 241 -6.24 17.06 -13.67
N SER A 242 -6.44 16.37 -14.80
CA SER A 242 -5.69 16.58 -16.02
C SER A 242 -6.63 17.02 -17.15
N GLU A 243 -6.60 18.30 -17.47
CA GLU A 243 -7.34 18.89 -18.61
C GLU A 243 -6.44 18.98 -19.85
N SER A 244 -5.14 18.80 -19.69
CA SER A 244 -4.14 18.97 -20.75
C SER A 244 -3.54 17.63 -21.16
N LEU A 245 -3.42 17.39 -22.47
CA LEU A 245 -2.70 16.25 -23.06
C LEU A 245 -1.19 16.24 -22.72
N LYS A 246 -0.71 17.26 -22.00
CA LYS A 246 0.72 17.42 -21.68
C LYS A 246 1.13 16.82 -20.34
N THR A 247 0.17 16.47 -19.47
CA THR A 247 0.45 15.83 -18.15
C THR A 247 0.22 14.34 -18.13
#